data_3ebbc933bb0b62e959137b9161b23419
#
_entry.id   3ebbc933bb0b62e959137b9161b23419
#
_cell.length_a   1.000
_cell.length_b   1.000
_cell.length_c   1.000
_cell.angle_alpha   90.00
_cell.angle_beta   90.00
_cell.angle_gamma   90.00
#
_symmetry.space_group_name_H-M   'P 1'
#
loop_
_entity.id
_entity.type
_entity.pdbx_description
1 polymer ?
#
loop_
_entity_poly.entity_id
_entity_poly.type
_entity_poly.pdbx_seq_one_letter_code
_entity_poly.pdbx_strand_id
1 'polypeptide(L)'
;GKDGLDYEKIRKPGEQLTSEEKKYIYDDVFGLSYLVKALKIDGLTLSGKTFKFTKLTNSGQSLHDYKVMLLHDFLEKHPPFDNKELFQEVENRLMLKTKFYQKDLLKDEEEMAKMVFLATYPTESYFQDSWERHSYYGGLCTVHKENVEKYSKRKNKDGRVYDVNSLYPSRMKDCLLPYGNGNFSDKPYEEMSKNYKKNYPLYIQEITIYSLDVKKNKMSWLQIKDNPKFNGSEVQKNNIVDNKRVTIKLRLTNVLLELLFECYDVKSYELGGHVGFHGAYNLFKTYIDFWSEIKTTQKG
;
A
#
# COMPACT_ATOMS: atom_id res chain seq x y z
N GLY A 1 -17.08 -9.11 -23.65
CA GLY A 1 -15.93 -9.17 -24.52
C GLY A 1 -15.58 -7.81 -25.05
N LYS A 2 -14.35 -7.41 -24.96
CA LYS A 2 -13.83 -6.16 -25.56
C LYS A 2 -13.41 -6.43 -27.01
N ASP A 3 -14.34 -6.91 -27.80
CA ASP A 3 -14.10 -7.23 -29.20
C ASP A 3 -14.55 -6.05 -30.04
N GLY A 4 -13.63 -5.28 -30.59
CA GLY A 4 -13.97 -4.21 -31.52
C GLY A 4 -13.01 -3.06 -31.68
N LEU A 5 -12.00 -2.92 -30.83
CA LEU A 5 -10.98 -1.89 -31.00
C LEU A 5 -9.62 -2.54 -31.26
N ASP A 6 -9.05 -2.23 -32.43
CA ASP A 6 -7.66 -2.58 -32.71
C ASP A 6 -6.73 -1.60 -31.99
N TYR A 7 -6.17 -2.03 -30.87
CA TYR A 7 -5.25 -1.21 -30.06
C TYR A 7 -3.85 -1.07 -30.67
N GLU A 8 -3.50 -1.89 -31.65
CA GLU A 8 -2.22 -1.81 -32.35
C GLU A 8 -2.25 -0.82 -33.53
N LYS A 9 -3.46 -0.41 -33.94
CA LYS A 9 -3.62 0.56 -34.99
C LYS A 9 -3.19 1.96 -34.54
N ILE A 10 -2.11 2.47 -35.11
CA ILE A 10 -1.65 3.85 -34.90
C ILE A 10 -2.59 4.81 -35.65
N ARG A 11 -3.31 5.66 -34.89
CA ARG A 11 -4.23 6.66 -35.40
C ARG A 11 -3.56 8.03 -35.44
N LYS A 12 -3.78 8.75 -36.53
CA LYS A 12 -3.28 10.13 -36.66
C LYS A 12 -4.31 11.12 -36.10
N PRO A 13 -3.88 12.24 -35.47
CA PRO A 13 -4.80 13.30 -35.08
C PRO A 13 -5.65 13.75 -36.26
N GLY A 14 -7.00 13.78 -36.10
CA GLY A 14 -7.95 14.16 -37.15
C GLY A 14 -8.42 13.02 -38.07
N GLU A 15 -7.90 11.79 -37.88
CA GLU A 15 -8.41 10.62 -38.62
C GLU A 15 -9.84 10.30 -38.18
N GLN A 16 -10.74 10.07 -39.16
CA GLN A 16 -12.13 9.73 -38.85
C GLN A 16 -12.23 8.29 -38.28
N LEU A 17 -12.97 8.16 -37.18
CA LEU A 17 -13.27 6.87 -36.60
C LEU A 17 -14.23 6.05 -37.46
N THR A 18 -14.00 4.76 -37.58
CA THR A 18 -14.94 3.83 -38.21
C THR A 18 -16.24 3.74 -37.44
N SER A 19 -17.30 3.19 -38.06
CA SER A 19 -18.59 2.97 -37.38
C SER A 19 -18.46 2.04 -36.15
N GLU A 20 -17.58 1.04 -36.24
CA GLU A 20 -17.30 0.09 -35.17
C GLU A 20 -16.54 0.76 -34.01
N GLU A 21 -15.54 1.57 -34.32
CA GLU A 21 -14.81 2.36 -33.34
C GLU A 21 -15.72 3.37 -32.62
N LYS A 22 -16.60 4.04 -33.34
CA LYS A 22 -17.60 4.96 -32.79
C LYS A 22 -18.57 4.21 -31.87
N LYS A 23 -19.04 3.05 -32.30
CA LYS A 23 -19.93 2.21 -31.48
C LYS A 23 -19.23 1.75 -30.21
N TYR A 24 -17.98 1.27 -30.28
CA TYR A 24 -17.21 0.87 -29.13
C TYR A 24 -17.05 2.00 -28.10
N ILE A 25 -16.65 3.20 -28.56
CA ILE A 25 -16.51 4.38 -27.69
C ILE A 25 -17.86 4.75 -27.07
N TYR A 26 -18.93 4.71 -27.86
CA TYR A 26 -20.27 4.99 -27.35
C TYR A 26 -20.69 4.01 -26.28
N ASP A 27 -20.53 2.71 -26.53
CA ASP A 27 -20.90 1.64 -25.59
C ASP A 27 -20.08 1.74 -24.29
N ASP A 28 -18.78 2.05 -24.37
CA ASP A 28 -17.89 2.20 -23.22
C ASP A 28 -18.28 3.43 -22.37
N VAL A 29 -18.52 4.57 -23.00
CA VAL A 29 -18.93 5.81 -22.33
C VAL A 29 -20.35 5.70 -21.78
N PHE A 30 -21.28 5.13 -22.54
CA PHE A 30 -22.66 4.98 -22.14
C PHE A 30 -22.81 3.96 -21.01
N GLY A 31 -22.12 2.81 -21.12
CA GLY A 31 -22.09 1.79 -20.07
C GLY A 31 -21.55 2.34 -18.76
N LEU A 32 -20.45 3.13 -18.81
CA LEU A 32 -19.90 3.78 -17.64
C LEU A 32 -20.89 4.83 -17.06
N SER A 33 -21.51 5.65 -17.93
CA SER A 33 -22.49 6.64 -17.52
C SER A 33 -23.72 6.01 -16.86
N TYR A 34 -24.21 4.89 -17.40
CA TYR A 34 -25.32 4.12 -16.84
C TYR A 34 -24.97 3.52 -15.50
N LEU A 35 -23.76 2.94 -15.38
CA LEU A 35 -23.26 2.39 -14.12
C LEU A 35 -23.14 3.48 -13.04
N VAL A 36 -22.56 4.63 -13.39
CA VAL A 36 -22.43 5.78 -12.47
C VAL A 36 -23.81 6.28 -12.04
N LYS A 37 -24.79 6.35 -12.96
CA LYS A 37 -26.16 6.76 -12.64
C LYS A 37 -26.83 5.77 -11.68
N ALA A 38 -26.78 4.48 -11.97
CA ALA A 38 -27.35 3.44 -11.12
C ALA A 38 -26.73 3.49 -9.69
N LEU A 39 -25.40 3.56 -9.62
CA LEU A 39 -24.70 3.60 -8.33
C LEU A 39 -24.93 4.89 -7.52
N LYS A 40 -25.11 6.04 -8.21
CA LYS A 40 -25.37 7.32 -7.52
C LYS A 40 -26.83 7.48 -7.07
N ILE A 41 -27.78 7.00 -7.88
CA ILE A 41 -29.22 7.20 -7.61
C ILE A 41 -29.76 6.08 -6.73
N ASP A 42 -29.55 4.85 -7.14
CA ASP A 42 -30.13 3.67 -6.48
C ASP A 42 -29.32 3.24 -5.27
N GLY A 43 -28.02 3.49 -5.29
CA GLY A 43 -27.09 2.99 -4.27
C GLY A 43 -27.00 1.47 -4.27
N LEU A 44 -26.04 0.95 -3.53
CA LEU A 44 -25.91 -0.48 -3.28
C LEU A 44 -26.36 -0.77 -1.86
N THR A 45 -27.49 -1.46 -1.69
CA THR A 45 -27.98 -1.84 -0.36
C THR A 45 -27.42 -3.21 0.00
N LEU A 46 -26.64 -3.28 1.07
CA LEU A 46 -25.96 -4.48 1.54
C LEU A 46 -26.07 -4.56 3.05
N SER A 47 -26.51 -5.71 3.56
CA SER A 47 -26.70 -5.94 4.99
C SER A 47 -27.55 -4.84 5.70
N GLY A 48 -28.56 -4.31 5.00
CA GLY A 48 -29.44 -3.25 5.52
C GLY A 48 -28.86 -1.83 5.48
N LYS A 49 -27.63 -1.65 4.98
CA LYS A 49 -27.01 -0.32 4.79
C LYS A 49 -26.95 0.01 3.29
N THR A 50 -27.37 1.23 2.92
CA THR A 50 -27.32 1.70 1.53
C THR A 50 -26.06 2.52 1.31
N PHE A 51 -25.20 2.08 0.41
CA PHE A 51 -23.98 2.77 0.00
C PHE A 51 -24.24 3.53 -1.28
N LYS A 52 -24.03 4.83 -1.27
CA LYS A 52 -24.11 5.67 -2.46
C LYS A 52 -22.71 5.99 -2.96
N PHE A 53 -22.48 5.81 -4.25
CA PHE A 53 -21.25 6.25 -4.89
C PHE A 53 -21.24 7.78 -4.97
N THR A 54 -20.42 8.40 -4.11
CA THR A 54 -20.30 9.86 -4.05
C THR A 54 -19.01 10.36 -4.71
N LYS A 55 -18.05 9.46 -4.96
CA LYS A 55 -16.73 9.81 -5.49
C LYS A 55 -16.59 9.40 -6.98
N LEU A 56 -15.72 10.09 -7.70
CA LEU A 56 -15.53 9.87 -9.14
C LEU A 56 -14.69 8.63 -9.50
N THR A 57 -13.93 8.12 -8.54
CA THR A 57 -13.04 6.96 -8.76
C THR A 57 -13.29 5.89 -7.71
N ASN A 58 -13.02 4.63 -8.07
CA ASN A 58 -13.13 3.50 -7.14
C ASN A 58 -12.22 3.69 -5.92
N SER A 59 -11.00 4.21 -6.11
CA SER A 59 -10.09 4.49 -4.99
C SER A 59 -10.63 5.57 -4.06
N GLY A 60 -11.22 6.63 -4.61
CA GLY A 60 -11.85 7.68 -3.84
C GLY A 60 -13.06 7.18 -3.06
N GLN A 61 -13.87 6.30 -3.67
CA GLN A 61 -15.01 5.68 -2.99
C GLN A 61 -14.56 4.73 -1.88
N SER A 62 -13.57 3.87 -2.15
CA SER A 62 -13.02 2.97 -1.13
C SER A 62 -12.47 3.71 0.08
N LEU A 63 -11.77 4.82 -0.15
CA LEU A 63 -11.26 5.66 0.94
C LEU A 63 -12.40 6.35 1.72
N HIS A 64 -13.44 6.80 1.02
CA HIS A 64 -14.64 7.38 1.67
C HIS A 64 -15.35 6.35 2.56
N ASP A 65 -15.61 5.16 2.03
CA ASP A 65 -16.27 4.07 2.75
C ASP A 65 -15.47 3.65 3.99
N TYR A 66 -14.15 3.57 3.86
CA TYR A 66 -13.28 3.28 4.98
C TYR A 66 -13.36 4.36 6.07
N LYS A 67 -13.37 5.65 5.70
CA LYS A 67 -13.50 6.76 6.65
C LYS A 67 -14.82 6.72 7.42
N VAL A 68 -15.91 6.43 6.72
CA VAL A 68 -17.24 6.31 7.35
C VAL A 68 -17.27 5.11 8.29
N MET A 69 -16.75 3.97 7.89
CA MET A 69 -16.68 2.78 8.77
C MET A 69 -15.80 3.03 10.00
N LEU A 70 -14.66 3.69 9.84
CA LEU A 70 -13.79 4.05 10.94
C LEU A 70 -14.49 4.99 11.94
N LEU A 71 -15.31 5.94 11.44
CA LEU A 71 -16.14 6.78 12.29
C LEU A 71 -17.16 5.95 13.07
N HIS A 72 -17.85 5.02 12.43
CA HIS A 72 -18.85 4.16 13.09
C HIS A 72 -18.18 3.30 14.17
N ASP A 73 -17.06 2.67 13.87
CA ASP A 73 -16.27 1.90 14.85
C ASP A 73 -15.86 2.77 16.05
N PHE A 74 -15.50 4.03 15.80
CA PHE A 74 -15.14 4.98 16.85
C PHE A 74 -16.35 5.36 17.72
N LEU A 75 -17.49 5.67 17.09
CA LEU A 75 -18.70 6.08 17.79
C LEU A 75 -19.34 4.94 18.60
N GLU A 76 -19.28 3.71 18.08
CA GLU A 76 -19.76 2.51 18.78
C GLU A 76 -18.79 2.07 19.89
N LYS A 77 -17.66 2.77 20.06
CA LYS A 77 -16.59 2.42 21.01
C LYS A 77 -16.07 0.99 20.80
N HIS A 78 -16.19 0.49 19.58
CA HIS A 78 -15.47 -0.68 19.12
C HIS A 78 -14.19 -0.18 18.43
N PRO A 79 -13.08 -0.03 19.17
CA PRO A 79 -11.86 0.46 18.55
C PRO A 79 -11.45 -0.51 17.46
N PRO A 80 -11.12 -0.03 16.24
CA PRO A 80 -10.52 -0.86 15.20
C PRO A 80 -9.14 -1.37 15.64
N PHE A 81 -8.67 -0.95 16.81
CA PHE A 81 -7.35 -1.16 17.36
C PHE A 81 -7.43 -2.04 18.61
N ASP A 82 -6.53 -2.98 18.71
CA ASP A 82 -6.35 -3.77 19.94
C ASP A 82 -5.60 -2.98 21.05
N ASN A 83 -5.16 -1.78 20.73
CA ASN A 83 -4.40 -0.93 21.63
C ASN A 83 -5.28 0.18 22.21
N LYS A 84 -5.60 0.07 23.53
CA LYS A 84 -6.40 1.06 24.25
C LYS A 84 -5.75 2.45 24.33
N GLU A 85 -4.42 2.51 24.40
CA GLU A 85 -3.68 3.79 24.47
C GLU A 85 -3.84 4.56 23.17
N LEU A 86 -3.81 3.87 22.02
CA LEU A 86 -4.05 4.47 20.73
C LEU A 86 -5.47 5.01 20.60
N PHE A 87 -6.45 4.21 21.00
CA PHE A 87 -7.85 4.65 20.96
C PHE A 87 -8.03 5.93 21.79
N GLN A 88 -7.44 5.98 22.98
CA GLN A 88 -7.44 7.17 23.82
C GLN A 88 -6.74 8.37 23.16
N GLU A 89 -5.65 8.13 22.44
CA GLU A 89 -4.96 9.20 21.69
C GLU A 89 -5.82 9.75 20.54
N VAL A 90 -6.47 8.88 19.77
CA VAL A 90 -7.42 9.29 18.71
C VAL A 90 -8.59 10.06 19.30
N GLU A 91 -9.17 9.57 20.40
CA GLU A 91 -10.25 10.23 21.11
C GLU A 91 -9.84 11.63 21.63
N ASN A 92 -8.68 11.74 22.26
CA ASN A 92 -8.14 13.02 22.73
C ASN A 92 -7.91 14.00 21.58
N ARG A 93 -7.37 13.57 20.46
CA ARG A 93 -7.18 14.41 19.27
C ARG A 93 -8.51 14.87 18.67
N LEU A 94 -9.49 14.00 18.63
CA LEU A 94 -10.85 14.34 18.19
C LEU A 94 -11.49 15.36 19.12
N MET A 95 -11.43 15.14 20.44
CA MET A 95 -11.95 16.06 21.45
C MET A 95 -11.30 17.44 21.41
N LEU A 96 -9.98 17.51 21.22
CA LEU A 96 -9.27 18.78 21.08
C LEU A 96 -9.72 19.56 19.84
N LYS A 97 -10.00 18.89 18.72
CA LYS A 97 -10.51 19.52 17.50
C LYS A 97 -11.96 19.92 17.61
N THR A 98 -12.81 19.10 18.24
CA THR A 98 -14.24 19.37 18.38
C THR A 98 -14.55 20.50 19.33
N LYS A 99 -13.69 20.81 20.33
CA LYS A 99 -13.85 21.99 21.18
C LYS A 99 -13.85 23.31 20.41
N PHE A 100 -13.20 23.39 19.28
CA PHE A 100 -13.17 24.58 18.42
C PHE A 100 -14.35 24.67 17.44
N TYR A 101 -15.09 23.57 17.15
CA TYR A 101 -16.08 23.49 16.10
C TYR A 101 -17.41 22.87 16.54
N GLN A 102 -17.71 22.86 17.82
CA GLN A 102 -18.77 22.06 18.46
C GLN A 102 -20.23 22.21 17.92
N LYS A 103 -20.56 23.27 17.20
CA LYS A 103 -21.92 23.50 16.74
C LYS A 103 -22.27 22.92 15.37
N ASP A 104 -21.31 22.81 14.47
CA ASP A 104 -21.56 22.45 13.07
C ASP A 104 -21.07 21.04 12.70
N LEU A 105 -20.11 20.48 13.42
CA LEU A 105 -19.51 19.17 13.14
C LEU A 105 -20.40 17.97 13.43
N LEU A 106 -21.32 18.07 14.37
CA LEU A 106 -22.25 16.99 14.68
C LEU A 106 -23.34 16.79 13.63
N LYS A 107 -23.39 17.65 12.61
CA LYS A 107 -24.41 17.61 11.55
C LYS A 107 -23.91 16.95 10.26
N ASP A 108 -22.60 16.83 10.07
CA ASP A 108 -22.00 16.31 8.84
C ASP A 108 -21.14 15.08 9.11
N GLU A 109 -21.69 13.90 8.76
CA GLU A 109 -21.03 12.61 8.91
C GLU A 109 -19.70 12.55 8.12
N GLU A 110 -19.62 13.18 6.94
CA GLU A 110 -18.40 13.19 6.12
C GLU A 110 -17.29 14.00 6.79
N GLU A 111 -17.59 15.13 7.39
CA GLU A 111 -16.61 15.94 8.13
C GLU A 111 -16.13 15.20 9.40
N MET A 112 -17.03 14.57 10.15
CA MET A 112 -16.63 13.76 11.30
C MET A 112 -15.74 12.57 10.88
N ALA A 113 -16.11 11.86 9.83
CA ALA A 113 -15.33 10.74 9.29
C ALA A 113 -13.91 11.20 8.87
N LYS A 114 -13.81 12.36 8.24
CA LYS A 114 -12.53 12.97 7.88
C LYS A 114 -11.71 13.34 9.12
N MET A 115 -12.32 13.84 10.17
CA MET A 115 -11.62 14.19 11.41
C MET A 115 -11.07 12.98 12.13
N VAL A 116 -11.87 11.91 12.29
CA VAL A 116 -11.43 10.65 12.88
C VAL A 116 -10.29 10.06 12.05
N PHE A 117 -10.43 10.08 10.74
CA PHE A 117 -9.39 9.61 9.84
C PHE A 117 -8.08 10.40 10.00
N LEU A 118 -8.13 11.74 10.03
CA LEU A 118 -6.94 12.58 10.21
C LEU A 118 -6.36 12.53 11.63
N ALA A 119 -7.15 12.15 12.63
CA ALA A 119 -6.64 11.87 13.96
C ALA A 119 -5.88 10.54 14.01
N THR A 120 -6.35 9.55 13.27
CA THR A 120 -5.70 8.24 13.15
C THR A 120 -4.48 8.28 12.23
N TYR A 121 -4.59 8.99 11.10
CA TYR A 121 -3.56 9.13 10.07
C TYR A 121 -3.27 10.61 9.83
N PRO A 122 -2.48 11.25 10.68
CA PRO A 122 -2.13 12.66 10.54
C PRO A 122 -1.36 12.93 9.24
N THR A 123 -1.55 14.12 8.69
CA THR A 123 -0.76 14.56 7.53
C THR A 123 0.68 14.82 7.96
N GLU A 124 1.60 14.16 7.32
CA GLU A 124 3.03 14.30 7.55
C GLU A 124 3.62 15.52 6.84
N SER A 125 4.79 15.96 7.29
CA SER A 125 5.55 16.96 6.57
C SER A 125 6.05 16.41 5.23
N TYR A 126 6.24 17.28 4.22
CA TYR A 126 6.80 16.88 2.93
C TYR A 126 8.14 16.14 3.07
N PHE A 127 8.99 16.56 4.01
CA PHE A 127 10.27 15.91 4.27
C PHE A 127 10.09 14.48 4.75
N GLN A 128 9.20 14.26 5.70
CA GLN A 128 8.92 12.93 6.26
C GLN A 128 8.30 12.02 5.22
N ASP A 129 7.26 12.47 4.52
CA ASP A 129 6.62 11.71 3.43
C ASP A 129 7.63 11.33 2.34
N SER A 130 8.47 12.28 1.92
CA SER A 130 9.53 12.00 0.95
C SER A 130 10.55 10.99 1.49
N TRP A 131 10.92 11.09 2.76
CA TRP A 131 11.87 10.18 3.38
C TRP A 131 11.32 8.75 3.44
N GLU A 132 10.06 8.59 3.80
CA GLU A 132 9.38 7.29 3.92
C GLU A 132 9.11 6.65 2.56
N ARG A 133 8.77 7.43 1.54
CA ARG A 133 8.56 6.93 0.17
C ARG A 133 9.77 6.22 -0.43
N HIS A 134 10.98 6.54 0.03
CA HIS A 134 12.18 5.83 -0.38
C HIS A 134 12.27 4.40 0.18
N SER A 135 11.40 4.03 1.13
CA SER A 135 11.27 2.64 1.61
C SER A 135 10.30 1.79 0.78
N TYR A 136 9.58 2.38 -0.19
CA TYR A 136 8.61 1.68 -1.01
C TYR A 136 9.32 0.96 -2.16
N TYR A 137 9.30 -0.35 -2.09
CA TYR A 137 9.80 -1.22 -3.14
C TYR A 137 8.63 -1.89 -3.86
N GLY A 138 8.73 -1.99 -5.19
CA GLY A 138 7.78 -2.76 -5.98
C GLY A 138 7.90 -4.26 -5.74
N GLY A 139 6.92 -5.03 -6.23
CA GLY A 139 7.00 -6.48 -6.21
C GLY A 139 8.22 -6.98 -6.99
N LEU A 140 8.85 -8.03 -6.47
CA LEU A 140 9.95 -8.68 -7.15
C LEU A 140 9.42 -9.54 -8.29
N CYS A 141 9.83 -9.22 -9.53
CA CYS A 141 9.60 -10.06 -10.70
C CYS A 141 10.92 -10.72 -11.07
N THR A 142 11.03 -12.02 -10.90
CA THR A 142 12.25 -12.76 -11.19
C THR A 142 11.95 -14.11 -11.84
N VAL A 143 12.89 -14.60 -12.62
CA VAL A 143 12.89 -15.97 -13.14
C VAL A 143 14.09 -16.68 -12.57
N HIS A 144 13.89 -17.89 -12.05
CA HIS A 144 15.00 -18.67 -11.53
C HIS A 144 16.05 -18.89 -12.61
N LYS A 145 17.30 -18.51 -12.35
CA LYS A 145 18.37 -18.44 -13.37
C LYS A 145 18.55 -19.74 -14.15
N GLU A 146 18.47 -20.88 -13.47
CA GLU A 146 18.56 -22.20 -14.11
C GLU A 146 17.42 -22.48 -15.09
N ASN A 147 16.27 -21.80 -14.91
CA ASN A 147 15.11 -21.97 -15.77
C ASN A 147 15.15 -21.05 -17.01
N VAL A 148 15.88 -19.93 -16.96
CA VAL A 148 15.97 -18.99 -18.08
C VAL A 148 16.57 -19.70 -19.30
N GLU A 149 17.71 -20.38 -19.14
CA GLU A 149 18.37 -21.08 -20.24
C GLU A 149 17.60 -22.34 -20.69
N LYS A 150 17.03 -23.06 -19.73
CA LYS A 150 16.32 -24.33 -19.99
C LYS A 150 15.02 -24.13 -20.75
N TYR A 151 14.29 -23.04 -20.49
CA TYR A 151 12.95 -22.82 -21.01
C TYR A 151 12.82 -21.69 -22.04
N SER A 152 13.83 -20.87 -22.24
CA SER A 152 13.81 -19.75 -23.21
C SER A 152 13.55 -20.20 -24.67
N LYS A 153 13.87 -21.43 -25.01
CA LYS A 153 13.71 -22.02 -26.36
C LYS A 153 12.55 -23.01 -26.47
N ARG A 154 11.82 -23.30 -25.40
CA ARG A 154 10.71 -24.26 -25.41
C ARG A 154 9.38 -23.52 -25.32
N LYS A 155 8.47 -23.79 -26.27
CA LYS A 155 7.05 -23.48 -26.11
C LYS A 155 6.50 -24.45 -25.03
N ASN A 156 6.59 -24.04 -23.78
CA ASN A 156 6.10 -24.85 -22.67
C ASN A 156 4.57 -24.81 -22.64
N LYS A 157 3.93 -25.93 -22.90
CA LYS A 157 2.47 -26.06 -22.81
C LYS A 157 1.98 -26.33 -21.37
N ASP A 158 2.89 -26.59 -20.43
CA ASP A 158 2.57 -27.10 -19.09
C ASP A 158 2.82 -26.07 -17.97
N GLY A 159 2.77 -24.78 -18.27
CA GLY A 159 2.86 -23.73 -17.28
C GLY A 159 1.61 -23.68 -16.39
N ARG A 160 1.81 -23.57 -15.07
CA ARG A 160 0.73 -23.31 -14.11
C ARG A 160 0.89 -21.93 -13.53
N VAL A 161 -0.21 -21.20 -13.43
CA VAL A 161 -0.26 -19.90 -12.78
C VAL A 161 -0.94 -20.08 -11.43
N TYR A 162 -0.28 -19.62 -10.37
CA TYR A 162 -0.83 -19.57 -9.02
C TYR A 162 -0.96 -18.13 -8.59
N ASP A 163 -2.08 -17.79 -8.00
CA ASP A 163 -2.33 -16.48 -7.41
C ASP A 163 -2.80 -16.65 -5.97
N VAL A 164 -2.42 -15.71 -5.11
CA VAL A 164 -2.86 -15.70 -3.71
C VAL A 164 -4.14 -14.88 -3.61
N ASN A 165 -5.25 -15.54 -3.38
CA ASN A 165 -6.55 -14.90 -3.27
C ASN A 165 -6.55 -13.81 -2.20
N SER A 166 -6.90 -12.58 -2.63
CA SER A 166 -7.05 -11.43 -1.73
C SER A 166 -5.84 -11.19 -0.80
N LEU A 167 -4.61 -11.32 -1.32
CA LEU A 167 -3.39 -11.19 -0.52
C LEU A 167 -3.34 -9.87 0.26
N TYR A 168 -3.54 -8.73 -0.42
CA TYR A 168 -3.53 -7.42 0.24
C TYR A 168 -4.63 -7.28 1.30
N PRO A 169 -5.91 -7.57 0.99
CA PRO A 169 -6.97 -7.52 2.00
C PRO A 169 -6.69 -8.41 3.22
N SER A 170 -6.21 -9.64 3.03
CA SER A 170 -5.88 -10.52 4.16
C SER A 170 -4.80 -9.92 5.06
N ARG A 171 -3.76 -9.30 4.47
CA ARG A 171 -2.70 -8.64 5.25
C ARG A 171 -3.18 -7.36 5.93
N MET A 172 -4.03 -6.58 5.28
CA MET A 172 -4.63 -5.40 5.89
C MET A 172 -5.53 -5.76 7.08
N LYS A 173 -6.16 -6.93 7.06
CA LYS A 173 -7.02 -7.38 8.14
C LYS A 173 -6.24 -7.87 9.37
N ASP A 174 -5.21 -8.69 9.16
CA ASP A 174 -4.64 -9.52 10.23
C ASP A 174 -3.23 -9.09 10.68
N CYS A 175 -2.56 -8.20 9.94
CA CYS A 175 -1.20 -7.78 10.29
C CYS A 175 -1.18 -6.59 11.25
N LEU A 176 -0.08 -6.49 11.99
CA LEU A 176 0.28 -5.27 12.70
C LEU A 176 0.62 -4.19 11.66
N LEU A 177 -0.13 -3.10 11.65
CA LEU A 177 0.00 -2.01 10.68
C LEU A 177 0.32 -0.69 11.37
N PRO A 178 1.08 0.20 10.71
CA PRO A 178 1.46 1.49 11.28
C PRO A 178 0.28 2.47 11.30
N TYR A 179 0.26 3.31 12.32
CA TYR A 179 -0.66 4.43 12.45
C TYR A 179 0.00 5.60 13.20
N GLY A 180 -0.65 6.75 13.18
CA GLY A 180 -0.19 7.97 13.83
C GLY A 180 0.96 8.64 13.09
N ASN A 181 1.59 9.62 13.73
CA ASN A 181 2.79 10.27 13.20
C ASN A 181 4.00 9.37 13.35
N GLY A 182 4.84 9.33 12.33
CA GLY A 182 6.18 8.77 12.46
C GLY A 182 7.03 9.57 13.45
N ASN A 183 7.80 8.86 14.26
CA ASN A 183 8.75 9.43 15.20
C ASN A 183 10.17 9.30 14.65
N PHE A 184 10.72 10.42 14.16
CA PHE A 184 12.06 10.43 13.56
C PHE A 184 13.16 10.50 14.63
N SER A 185 14.24 9.73 14.42
CA SER A 185 15.45 9.77 15.22
C SER A 185 16.67 9.63 14.32
N ASP A 186 17.73 10.41 14.62
CA ASP A 186 19.03 10.28 13.92
C ASP A 186 19.83 9.04 14.34
N LYS A 187 19.39 8.35 15.39
CA LYS A 187 20.03 7.13 15.90
C LYS A 187 19.45 5.89 15.23
N PRO A 188 20.22 4.80 15.14
CA PRO A 188 19.70 3.51 14.75
C PRO A 188 18.61 3.01 15.72
N TYR A 189 17.60 2.31 15.18
CA TYR A 189 16.52 1.76 16.00
C TYR A 189 17.03 0.79 17.10
N GLU A 190 18.07 0.04 16.82
CA GLU A 190 18.65 -0.90 17.78
C GLU A 190 19.19 -0.23 19.05
N GLU A 191 19.63 1.03 18.97
CA GLU A 191 20.13 1.80 20.09
C GLU A 191 19.01 2.40 20.96
N MET A 192 17.76 2.32 20.52
CA MET A 192 16.63 2.90 21.23
C MET A 192 16.29 2.13 22.51
N SER A 193 15.74 2.83 23.50
CA SER A 193 15.33 2.24 24.76
C SER A 193 14.23 1.18 24.58
N LYS A 194 14.11 0.25 25.52
CA LYS A 194 13.04 -0.76 25.51
C LYS A 194 11.65 -0.13 25.51
N ASN A 195 11.47 0.99 26.21
CA ASN A 195 10.19 1.70 26.23
C ASN A 195 9.86 2.31 24.86
N TYR A 196 10.85 2.90 24.18
CA TYR A 196 10.67 3.38 22.83
C TYR A 196 10.24 2.26 21.87
N LYS A 197 10.95 1.13 21.89
CA LYS A 197 10.64 -0.03 21.04
C LYS A 197 9.26 -0.64 21.31
N LYS A 198 8.79 -0.56 22.55
CA LYS A 198 7.42 -0.97 22.89
C LYS A 198 6.38 -0.04 22.29
N ASN A 199 6.63 1.27 22.29
CA ASN A 199 5.68 2.26 21.75
C ASN A 199 5.72 2.35 20.23
N TYR A 200 6.89 2.10 19.62
CA TYR A 200 7.11 2.17 18.18
C TYR A 200 7.65 0.83 17.65
N PRO A 201 6.82 -0.22 17.64
CA PRO A 201 7.25 -1.57 17.24
C PRO A 201 7.52 -1.72 15.75
N LEU A 202 7.02 -0.80 14.94
CA LEU A 202 7.24 -0.75 13.50
C LEU A 202 8.17 0.41 13.17
N TYR A 203 9.08 0.20 12.23
CA TYR A 203 10.04 1.24 11.85
C TYR A 203 10.55 1.10 10.42
N ILE A 204 11.04 2.21 9.89
CA ILE A 204 11.84 2.27 8.68
C ILE A 204 13.25 2.69 9.10
N GLN A 205 14.25 1.88 8.74
CA GLN A 205 15.65 2.09 9.08
C GLN A 205 16.45 2.48 7.86
N GLU A 206 17.26 3.53 7.96
CA GLU A 206 18.28 3.82 6.97
C GLU A 206 19.49 2.92 7.19
N ILE A 207 19.99 2.31 6.11
CA ILE A 207 21.18 1.46 6.11
C ILE A 207 22.08 1.80 4.95
N THR A 208 23.37 1.91 5.22
CA THR A 208 24.43 2.06 4.20
C THR A 208 25.24 0.77 4.17
N ILE A 209 25.24 0.10 3.03
CA ILE A 209 25.89 -1.20 2.83
C ILE A 209 27.14 -1.00 2.01
N TYR A 210 28.26 -1.43 2.55
CA TYR A 210 29.57 -1.37 1.88
C TYR A 210 29.99 -2.71 1.28
N SER A 211 29.52 -3.83 1.85
CA SER A 211 29.82 -5.17 1.35
C SER A 211 28.72 -6.16 1.70
N LEU A 212 28.22 -6.85 0.69
CA LEU A 212 27.25 -7.93 0.85
C LEU A 212 27.40 -8.97 -0.25
N ASP A 213 26.98 -10.20 0.06
CA ASP A 213 26.83 -11.29 -0.91
C ASP A 213 25.52 -12.05 -0.61
N VAL A 214 24.88 -12.61 -1.61
CA VAL A 214 23.71 -13.48 -1.41
C VAL A 214 24.14 -14.78 -0.73
N LYS A 215 23.45 -15.17 0.33
CA LYS A 215 23.70 -16.45 1.01
C LYS A 215 23.34 -17.63 0.11
N LYS A 216 24.06 -18.75 0.30
CA LYS A 216 23.79 -19.98 -0.43
C LYS A 216 22.34 -20.41 -0.27
N ASN A 217 21.67 -20.76 -1.35
CA ASN A 217 20.28 -21.20 -1.41
C ASN A 217 19.23 -20.13 -0.96
N LYS A 218 19.61 -18.86 -0.94
CA LYS A 218 18.69 -17.74 -0.73
C LYS A 218 18.49 -16.96 -2.03
N MET A 219 17.38 -16.25 -2.10
CA MET A 219 17.00 -15.44 -3.24
C MET A 219 17.62 -14.04 -3.14
N SER A 220 18.19 -13.56 -4.24
CA SER A 220 18.56 -12.16 -4.37
C SER A 220 17.30 -11.36 -4.68
N TRP A 221 16.91 -10.46 -3.81
CA TRP A 221 15.70 -9.66 -3.96
C TRP A 221 15.96 -8.15 -3.91
N LEU A 222 17.14 -7.76 -3.42
CA LEU A 222 17.45 -6.37 -3.20
C LEU A 222 17.57 -5.63 -4.52
N GLN A 223 16.74 -4.60 -4.69
CA GLN A 223 16.77 -3.71 -5.85
C GLN A 223 17.33 -2.35 -5.43
N ILE A 224 18.20 -1.77 -6.27
CA ILE A 224 18.69 -0.43 -6.05
C ILE A 224 17.80 0.53 -6.86
N LYS A 225 16.99 1.30 -6.14
CA LYS A 225 16.24 2.40 -6.75
C LYS A 225 17.19 3.60 -7.00
N ASP A 226 16.85 4.37 -8.00
CA ASP A 226 17.44 5.68 -8.27
C ASP A 226 18.95 5.69 -8.58
N ASN A 227 19.52 4.52 -8.88
CA ASN A 227 20.86 4.48 -9.42
C ASN A 227 20.81 4.44 -10.96
N PRO A 228 21.13 5.54 -11.67
CA PRO A 228 21.00 5.62 -13.13
C PRO A 228 21.95 4.67 -13.89
N LYS A 229 22.99 4.17 -13.23
CA LYS A 229 23.94 3.21 -13.79
C LYS A 229 23.57 1.76 -13.47
N PHE A 230 22.54 1.51 -12.66
CA PHE A 230 22.08 0.19 -12.31
C PHE A 230 20.94 -0.22 -13.23
N ASN A 231 21.19 -1.20 -14.08
CA ASN A 231 20.21 -1.74 -15.03
C ASN A 231 19.81 -3.18 -14.70
N GLY A 232 20.29 -3.74 -13.59
CA GLY A 232 19.92 -5.06 -13.11
C GLY A 232 18.63 -5.05 -12.31
N SER A 233 17.95 -6.19 -12.24
CA SER A 233 16.73 -6.35 -11.45
C SER A 233 17.02 -6.50 -9.96
N GLU A 234 18.18 -7.06 -9.61
CA GLU A 234 18.50 -7.47 -8.25
C GLU A 234 20.02 -7.41 -7.97
N VAL A 235 20.36 -7.27 -6.70
CA VAL A 235 21.75 -7.21 -6.23
C VAL A 235 22.17 -8.57 -5.68
N GLN A 236 23.05 -9.26 -6.35
CA GLN A 236 23.66 -10.52 -5.87
C GLN A 236 24.88 -10.29 -4.99
N LYS A 237 25.64 -9.24 -5.31
CA LYS A 237 26.81 -8.75 -4.56
C LYS A 237 26.92 -7.25 -4.78
N ASN A 238 27.79 -6.57 -4.06
CA ASN A 238 28.04 -5.15 -4.31
C ASN A 238 28.30 -4.91 -5.79
N ASN A 239 27.55 -3.97 -6.35
CA ASN A 239 27.73 -3.58 -7.74
C ASN A 239 29.10 -2.92 -7.93
N ILE A 240 29.69 -3.18 -9.09
CA ILE A 240 30.90 -2.50 -9.56
C ILE A 240 30.47 -1.61 -10.71
N VAL A 241 30.64 -0.29 -10.55
CA VAL A 241 30.40 0.70 -11.60
C VAL A 241 31.73 1.41 -11.87
N ASP A 242 32.13 1.43 -13.15
CA ASP A 242 33.42 2.03 -13.59
C ASP A 242 34.60 1.54 -12.75
N ASN A 243 34.68 0.22 -12.52
CA ASN A 243 35.72 -0.47 -11.73
C ASN A 243 35.79 -0.07 -10.25
N LYS A 244 34.76 0.67 -9.74
CA LYS A 244 34.64 1.00 -8.33
C LYS A 244 33.46 0.29 -7.72
N ARG A 245 33.63 -0.19 -6.48
CA ARG A 245 32.52 -0.78 -5.69
C ARG A 245 31.56 0.33 -5.30
N VAL A 246 30.26 0.11 -5.55
CA VAL A 246 29.20 1.09 -5.26
C VAL A 246 28.67 0.84 -3.86
N THR A 247 28.68 1.87 -3.04
CA THR A 247 27.98 1.90 -1.75
C THR A 247 26.47 1.92 -1.97
N ILE A 248 25.73 1.09 -1.25
CA ILE A 248 24.30 0.95 -1.35
C ILE A 248 23.66 1.63 -0.13
N LYS A 249 22.93 2.72 -0.35
CA LYS A 249 22.17 3.40 0.69
C LYS A 249 20.67 3.16 0.50
N LEU A 250 20.02 2.61 1.52
CA LEU A 250 18.62 2.18 1.46
C LEU A 250 17.85 2.62 2.70
N ARG A 251 16.54 2.67 2.57
CA ARG A 251 15.59 2.77 3.68
C ARG A 251 14.69 1.57 3.63
N LEU A 252 14.73 0.75 4.66
CA LEU A 252 14.03 -0.52 4.71
C LEU A 252 13.08 -0.55 5.88
N THR A 253 11.87 -1.04 5.65
CA THR A 253 10.97 -1.38 6.77
C THR A 253 11.61 -2.49 7.61
N ASN A 254 11.23 -2.59 8.87
CA ASN A 254 11.74 -3.65 9.77
C ASN A 254 11.64 -5.04 9.13
N VAL A 255 10.54 -5.34 8.43
CA VAL A 255 10.33 -6.63 7.73
C VAL A 255 11.35 -6.83 6.60
N LEU A 256 11.61 -5.78 5.81
CA LEU A 256 12.61 -5.86 4.72
C LEU A 256 14.04 -5.88 5.27
N LEU A 257 14.28 -5.24 6.41
CA LEU A 257 15.60 -5.30 7.07
C LEU A 257 15.90 -6.70 7.60
N GLU A 258 14.92 -7.36 8.22
CA GLU A 258 15.02 -8.76 8.64
C GLU A 258 15.28 -9.67 7.44
N LEU A 259 14.51 -9.49 6.35
CA LEU A 259 14.69 -10.25 5.10
C LEU A 259 16.07 -10.01 4.47
N LEU A 260 16.62 -8.79 4.58
CA LEU A 260 17.98 -8.49 4.12
C LEU A 260 18.98 -9.39 4.82
N PHE A 261 18.99 -9.40 6.14
CA PHE A 261 19.93 -10.24 6.92
C PHE A 261 19.63 -11.73 6.82
N GLU A 262 18.40 -12.12 6.51
CA GLU A 262 18.08 -13.52 6.22
C GLU A 262 18.67 -13.99 4.89
N CYS A 263 18.56 -13.19 3.83
CA CYS A 263 18.93 -13.57 2.47
C CYS A 263 20.39 -13.25 2.13
N TYR A 264 20.99 -12.27 2.80
CA TYR A 264 22.33 -11.77 2.49
C TYR A 264 23.31 -11.93 3.66
N ASP A 265 24.54 -12.17 3.31
CA ASP A 265 25.71 -12.01 4.18
C ASP A 265 26.20 -10.56 4.05
N VAL A 266 25.72 -9.70 4.94
CA VAL A 266 26.07 -8.27 4.96
C VAL A 266 27.32 -8.09 5.81
N LYS A 267 28.48 -8.02 5.16
CA LYS A 267 29.80 -8.05 5.80
C LYS A 267 30.21 -6.71 6.40
N SER A 268 29.78 -5.62 5.78
CA SER A 268 30.11 -4.25 6.21
C SER A 268 28.96 -3.32 5.92
N TYR A 269 28.44 -2.68 6.96
CA TYR A 269 27.32 -1.75 6.88
C TYR A 269 27.33 -0.76 8.05
N GLU A 270 26.57 0.32 7.89
CA GLU A 270 26.27 1.30 8.94
C GLU A 270 24.76 1.53 8.97
N LEU A 271 24.19 1.59 10.17
CA LEU A 271 22.81 1.99 10.39
C LEU A 271 22.78 3.50 10.64
N GLY A 272 21.92 4.19 9.90
CA GLY A 272 21.64 5.61 10.08
C GLY A 272 20.43 5.84 10.96
N GLY A 273 19.76 6.99 10.74
CA GLY A 273 18.51 7.31 11.42
C GLY A 273 17.33 6.40 11.05
N HIS A 274 16.25 6.50 11.81
CA HIS A 274 15.03 5.74 11.58
C HIS A 274 13.78 6.59 11.82
N VAL A 275 12.65 6.11 11.31
CA VAL A 275 11.32 6.58 11.69
C VAL A 275 10.58 5.42 12.35
N GLY A 276 10.15 5.60 13.58
CA GLY A 276 9.35 4.63 14.34
C GLY A 276 7.87 4.96 14.26
N PHE A 277 7.02 3.92 14.20
CA PHE A 277 5.57 4.04 14.14
C PHE A 277 4.91 3.24 15.24
N HIS A 278 3.81 3.77 15.76
CA HIS A 278 2.89 2.93 16.52
C HIS A 278 2.36 1.81 15.63
N GLY A 279 2.00 0.70 16.24
CA GLY A 279 1.44 -0.45 15.54
C GLY A 279 0.10 -0.86 16.15
N ALA A 280 -0.88 -1.17 15.29
CA ALA A 280 -2.14 -1.74 15.72
C ALA A 280 -2.60 -2.85 14.77
N TYR A 281 -3.26 -3.84 15.35
CA TYR A 281 -4.00 -4.85 14.62
C TYR A 281 -5.40 -4.34 14.28
N ASN A 282 -6.06 -4.98 13.35
CA ASN A 282 -7.47 -4.76 13.01
C ASN A 282 -7.83 -3.36 12.47
N LEU A 283 -6.84 -2.55 12.06
CA LEU A 283 -7.08 -1.19 11.53
C LEU A 283 -8.09 -1.16 10.36
N PHE A 284 -8.11 -2.21 9.54
CA PHE A 284 -8.99 -2.32 8.38
C PHE A 284 -9.98 -3.48 8.49
N LYS A 285 -10.08 -4.12 9.67
CA LYS A 285 -10.85 -5.36 9.82
C LYS A 285 -12.31 -5.21 9.42
N THR A 286 -13.02 -4.23 9.98
CA THR A 286 -14.45 -3.97 9.71
C THR A 286 -14.67 -3.72 8.22
N TYR A 287 -13.83 -2.90 7.61
CA TYR A 287 -13.88 -2.60 6.17
C TYR A 287 -13.65 -3.84 5.30
N ILE A 288 -12.62 -4.62 5.61
CA ILE A 288 -12.27 -5.81 4.82
C ILE A 288 -13.33 -6.91 4.98
N ASP A 289 -13.82 -7.15 6.19
CA ASP A 289 -14.86 -8.15 6.45
C ASP A 289 -16.15 -7.81 5.68
N PHE A 290 -16.57 -6.57 5.71
CA PHE A 290 -17.75 -6.09 5.00
C PHE A 290 -17.63 -6.33 3.48
N TRP A 291 -16.56 -5.87 2.83
CA TRP A 291 -16.39 -6.04 1.39
C TRP A 291 -16.12 -7.48 0.97
N SER A 292 -15.53 -8.30 1.86
CA SER A 292 -15.32 -9.73 1.62
C SER A 292 -16.64 -10.50 1.66
N GLU A 293 -17.53 -10.17 2.57
CA GLU A 293 -18.88 -10.76 2.64
C GLU A 293 -19.67 -10.48 1.36
N ILE A 294 -19.66 -9.22 0.90
CA ILE A 294 -20.31 -8.84 -0.36
C ILE A 294 -19.74 -9.64 -1.54
N LYS A 295 -18.42 -9.72 -1.65
CA LYS A 295 -17.76 -10.45 -2.75
C LYS A 295 -18.13 -11.94 -2.75
N THR A 296 -18.32 -12.54 -1.60
CA THR A 296 -18.66 -13.96 -1.48
C THR A 296 -20.13 -14.23 -1.75
N THR A 297 -21.03 -13.36 -1.29
CA THR A 297 -22.48 -13.50 -1.51
C THR A 297 -22.91 -13.24 -2.95
N GLN A 298 -22.16 -12.40 -3.70
CA GLN A 298 -22.47 -12.10 -5.11
C GLN A 298 -21.91 -13.15 -6.10
N LYS A 299 -21.17 -14.15 -5.63
CA LYS A 299 -20.64 -15.22 -6.49
C LYS A 299 -21.57 -16.44 -6.57
N GLY A 300 -22.75 -16.36 -5.96
CA GLY A 300 -23.80 -17.39 -6.02
C GLY A 300 -24.72 -17.24 -7.21
#